data_09f33622c02220e764c89a2b1ed0a350
#
_entry.id   09f33622c02220e764c89a2b1ed0a350
#
_cell.length_a   1.000
_cell.length_b   1.000
_cell.length_c   1.000
_cell.angle_alpha   90.00
_cell.angle_beta   90.00
_cell.angle_gamma   90.00
#
_symmetry.space_group_name_H-M   'P 1'
#
loop_
_entity.id
_entity.type
_entity.pdbx_description
1 polymer ?
#
loop_
_entity_poly.entity_id
_entity_poly.type
_entity_poly.pdbx_seq_one_letter_code
_entity_poly.pdbx_strand_id
1 'polypeptide(L)'
;MRKFYTLFSREVRGYFHSPIAYIVLIFFLIVSGIDFYFQVSFMNQRQVQYTIQEAFFNSVFFWFAFVLIFPLITMRLFAEEFKLGTIEPLTTVPVRDWQVVLAKFFGALVFYIILWIPTLLYFAIFLKVTNEPAAHSAGAYAGSYLMLLLLGMFYLSIGCLTSVLTRNQIIAAIISFCAITLLFFLGLVQFILLDVSSETRDLLGYFSAIEHMGTFSRGVIDTRPIVLYVSMTIVMLTLTHQAFQSRKWRL
;
A
#
# COMPACT_ATOMS: atom_id res chain seq x y z
N MET A 1 25.25 7.73 7.94
CA MET A 1 23.95 7.57 8.61
C MET A 1 23.23 8.90 8.86
N ARG A 2 23.86 9.94 9.41
CA ARG A 2 23.21 11.25 9.69
C ARG A 2 22.52 11.86 8.46
N LYS A 3 23.13 11.83 7.26
CA LYS A 3 22.57 12.41 6.03
C LYS A 3 21.27 11.72 5.59
N PHE A 4 21.21 10.39 5.64
CA PHE A 4 19.98 9.63 5.33
C PHE A 4 18.85 9.98 6.30
N TYR A 5 19.12 10.01 7.60
CA TYR A 5 18.13 10.34 8.61
C TYR A 5 17.57 11.77 8.45
N THR A 6 18.42 12.73 8.08
CA THR A 6 17.98 14.10 7.80
C THR A 6 17.04 14.16 6.59
N LEU A 7 17.37 13.44 5.49
CA LEU A 7 16.49 13.34 4.33
C LEU A 7 15.17 12.66 4.68
N PHE A 8 15.23 11.52 5.34
CA PHE A 8 14.04 10.78 5.77
C PHE A 8 13.11 11.63 6.66
N SER A 9 13.68 12.31 7.67
CA SER A 9 12.90 13.21 8.55
C SER A 9 12.26 14.36 7.78
N ARG A 10 12.95 14.91 6.78
CA ARG A 10 12.41 15.94 5.89
C ARG A 10 11.21 15.41 5.10
N GLU A 11 11.32 14.22 4.51
CA GLU A 11 10.24 13.61 3.74
C GLU A 11 9.02 13.32 4.61
N VAL A 12 9.21 12.71 5.78
CA VAL A 12 8.10 12.44 6.72
C VAL A 12 7.40 13.74 7.13
N ARG A 13 8.17 14.78 7.52
CA ARG A 13 7.58 16.08 7.87
C ARG A 13 6.85 16.71 6.67
N GLY A 14 7.38 16.56 5.46
CA GLY A 14 6.78 17.06 4.23
C GLY A 14 5.35 16.55 4.02
N TYR A 15 5.06 15.29 4.36
CA TYR A 15 3.69 14.76 4.33
C TYR A 15 2.76 15.53 5.27
N PHE A 16 3.15 15.73 6.53
CA PHE A 16 2.29 16.39 7.52
C PHE A 16 2.16 17.91 7.34
N HIS A 17 3.02 18.53 6.54
CA HIS A 17 2.86 19.94 6.15
C HIS A 17 2.01 20.12 4.88
N SER A 18 1.63 19.03 4.22
CA SER A 18 0.84 19.07 2.99
C SER A 18 -0.66 18.92 3.29
N PRO A 19 -1.52 19.85 2.81
CA PRO A 19 -2.98 19.69 2.93
C PRO A 19 -3.52 18.41 2.29
N ILE A 20 -2.88 17.94 1.22
CA ILE A 20 -3.27 16.70 0.52
C ILE A 20 -3.18 15.47 1.42
N ALA A 21 -2.18 15.40 2.31
CA ALA A 21 -2.05 14.29 3.24
C ALA A 21 -3.25 14.17 4.18
N TYR A 22 -3.77 15.30 4.66
CA TYR A 22 -4.97 15.33 5.50
C TYR A 22 -6.23 14.94 4.71
N ILE A 23 -6.35 15.37 3.45
CA ILE A 23 -7.45 14.96 2.57
C ILE A 23 -7.43 13.43 2.36
N VAL A 24 -6.26 12.87 2.09
CA VAL A 24 -6.09 11.41 1.94
C VAL A 24 -6.45 10.68 3.23
N LEU A 25 -6.00 11.19 4.39
CA LEU A 25 -6.30 10.60 5.70
C LEU A 25 -7.80 10.64 6.00
N ILE A 26 -8.47 11.80 5.79
CA ILE A 26 -9.91 11.94 6.02
C ILE A 26 -10.69 11.02 5.09
N PHE A 27 -10.36 11.01 3.79
CA PHE A 27 -10.98 10.11 2.81
C PHE A 27 -10.86 8.65 3.24
N PHE A 28 -9.66 8.23 3.62
CA PHE A 28 -9.40 6.87 4.06
C PHE A 28 -10.21 6.51 5.32
N LEU A 29 -10.23 7.39 6.32
CA LEU A 29 -10.96 7.16 7.56
C LEU A 29 -12.48 7.08 7.34
N ILE A 30 -13.02 7.90 6.43
CA ILE A 30 -14.44 7.85 6.08
C ILE A 30 -14.76 6.50 5.41
N VAL A 31 -14.00 6.12 4.38
CA VAL A 31 -14.28 4.87 3.63
C VAL A 31 -14.08 3.65 4.51
N SER A 32 -12.99 3.58 5.29
CA SER A 32 -12.73 2.46 6.20
C SER A 32 -13.72 2.39 7.36
N GLY A 33 -14.19 3.54 7.87
CA GLY A 33 -15.21 3.59 8.91
C GLY A 33 -16.58 3.13 8.41
N ILE A 34 -16.97 3.55 7.20
CA ILE A 34 -18.20 3.09 6.53
C ILE A 34 -18.13 1.58 6.28
N ASP A 35 -17.00 1.09 5.77
CA ASP A 35 -16.78 -0.34 5.54
C ASP A 35 -16.94 -1.13 6.84
N PHE A 36 -16.26 -0.71 7.90
CA PHE A 36 -16.35 -1.37 9.20
C PHE A 36 -17.78 -1.41 9.73
N TYR A 37 -18.52 -0.30 9.60
CA TYR A 37 -19.92 -0.23 10.00
C TYR A 37 -20.78 -1.23 9.21
N PHE A 38 -20.60 -1.33 7.89
CA PHE A 38 -21.32 -2.28 7.06
C PHE A 38 -21.02 -3.73 7.44
N GLN A 39 -19.72 -4.07 7.70
CA GLN A 39 -19.35 -5.42 8.09
C GLN A 39 -19.97 -5.81 9.45
N VAL A 40 -19.94 -4.93 10.44
CA VAL A 40 -20.57 -5.16 11.74
C VAL A 40 -22.08 -5.33 11.60
N SER A 41 -22.74 -4.46 10.81
CA SER A 41 -24.19 -4.54 10.57
C SER A 41 -24.58 -5.83 9.86
N PHE A 42 -23.80 -6.27 8.89
CA PHE A 42 -24.02 -7.50 8.15
C PHE A 42 -23.88 -8.75 9.03
N MET A 43 -22.84 -8.78 9.89
CA MET A 43 -22.61 -9.87 10.84
C MET A 43 -23.75 -9.98 11.88
N ASN A 44 -24.33 -8.86 12.29
CA ASN A 44 -25.43 -8.85 13.25
C ASN A 44 -26.75 -9.39 12.66
N GLN A 45 -26.92 -9.33 11.34
CA GLN A 45 -28.13 -9.80 10.65
C GLN A 45 -28.08 -11.26 10.22
N ARG A 46 -26.91 -11.85 10.13
CA ARG A 46 -26.69 -13.22 9.63
C ARG A 46 -25.72 -13.99 10.52
N GLN A 47 -26.00 -15.28 10.71
CA GLN A 47 -25.00 -16.19 11.29
C GLN A 47 -23.91 -16.44 10.25
N VAL A 48 -22.79 -15.75 10.38
CA VAL A 48 -21.63 -15.86 9.47
C VAL A 48 -20.50 -16.64 10.13
N GLN A 49 -19.79 -17.44 9.34
CA GLN A 49 -18.71 -18.30 9.82
C GLN A 49 -17.30 -17.65 9.69
N TYR A 50 -17.22 -16.37 9.34
CA TYR A 50 -15.96 -15.64 9.19
C TYR A 50 -15.82 -14.55 10.25
N THR A 51 -14.58 -14.18 10.53
CA THR A 51 -14.25 -13.16 11.52
C THR A 51 -14.47 -11.75 10.96
N ILE A 52 -14.62 -10.75 11.86
CA ILE A 52 -14.76 -9.35 11.45
C ILE A 52 -13.54 -8.87 10.66
N GLN A 53 -12.33 -9.37 10.96
CA GLN A 53 -11.11 -9.05 10.22
C GLN A 53 -11.19 -9.58 8.78
N GLU A 54 -11.58 -10.85 8.62
CA GLU A 54 -11.72 -11.46 7.30
C GLU A 54 -12.76 -10.70 6.47
N ALA A 55 -13.89 -10.32 7.07
CA ALA A 55 -14.92 -9.52 6.43
C ALA A 55 -14.40 -8.15 5.98
N PHE A 56 -13.71 -7.42 6.88
CA PHE A 56 -13.19 -6.09 6.61
C PHE A 56 -12.10 -6.10 5.51
N PHE A 57 -11.07 -6.94 5.63
CA PHE A 57 -9.95 -6.95 4.69
C PHE A 57 -10.27 -7.59 3.32
N ASN A 58 -11.38 -8.33 3.20
CA ASN A 58 -11.84 -8.87 1.92
C ASN A 58 -13.00 -8.07 1.30
N SER A 59 -13.39 -6.95 1.90
CA SER A 59 -14.50 -6.13 1.40
C SER A 59 -14.15 -5.37 0.13
N VAL A 60 -15.16 -5.06 -0.67
CA VAL A 60 -15.01 -4.23 -1.87
C VAL A 60 -14.58 -2.80 -1.50
N PHE A 61 -15.10 -2.26 -0.39
CA PHE A 61 -14.75 -0.90 0.06
C PHE A 61 -13.29 -0.80 0.48
N PHE A 62 -12.77 -1.84 1.18
CA PHE A 62 -11.36 -1.93 1.51
C PHE A 62 -10.48 -1.88 0.26
N TRP A 63 -10.73 -2.75 -0.73
CA TRP A 63 -9.92 -2.83 -1.94
C TRP A 63 -10.01 -1.55 -2.78
N PHE A 64 -11.20 -0.94 -2.87
CA PHE A 64 -11.37 0.34 -3.54
C PHE A 64 -10.53 1.45 -2.91
N ALA A 65 -10.62 1.63 -1.59
CA ALA A 65 -9.80 2.60 -0.88
C ALA A 65 -8.31 2.27 -1.00
N PHE A 66 -7.96 0.98 -0.88
CA PHE A 66 -6.59 0.49 -0.94
C PHE A 66 -5.91 0.84 -2.25
N VAL A 67 -6.54 0.58 -3.40
CA VAL A 67 -5.97 0.90 -4.72
C VAL A 67 -5.82 2.41 -4.93
N LEU A 68 -6.75 3.23 -4.43
CA LEU A 68 -6.72 4.69 -4.60
C LEU A 68 -5.66 5.40 -3.75
N ILE A 69 -5.33 4.88 -2.58
CA ILE A 69 -4.40 5.54 -1.64
C ILE A 69 -2.99 5.66 -2.22
N PHE A 70 -2.49 4.62 -2.88
CA PHE A 70 -1.09 4.59 -3.34
C PHE A 70 -0.75 5.66 -4.37
N PRO A 71 -1.54 5.87 -5.44
CA PRO A 71 -1.32 6.97 -6.35
C PRO A 71 -1.31 8.34 -5.66
N LEU A 72 -2.23 8.56 -4.71
CA LEU A 72 -2.35 9.82 -3.98
C LEU A 72 -1.15 10.09 -3.06
N ILE A 73 -0.60 9.04 -2.42
CA ILE A 73 0.59 9.16 -1.58
C ILE A 73 1.85 9.41 -2.42
N THR A 74 1.97 8.72 -3.56
CA THR A 74 3.24 8.63 -4.30
C THR A 74 3.40 9.65 -5.43
N MET A 75 2.29 10.22 -5.93
CA MET A 75 2.32 11.13 -7.08
C MET A 75 3.29 12.30 -6.92
N ARG A 76 3.54 12.75 -5.69
CA ARG A 76 4.35 13.94 -5.38
C ARG A 76 5.82 13.64 -5.10
N LEU A 77 6.18 12.37 -4.84
CA LEU A 77 7.49 11.98 -4.32
C LEU A 77 8.67 12.52 -5.14
N PHE A 78 8.61 12.37 -6.45
CA PHE A 78 9.64 12.83 -7.38
C PHE A 78 9.09 13.86 -8.38
N ALA A 79 7.85 13.66 -8.87
CA ALA A 79 7.28 14.49 -9.93
C ALA A 79 7.17 15.96 -9.52
N GLU A 80 6.88 16.26 -8.26
CA GLU A 80 6.82 17.63 -7.73
C GLU A 80 8.21 18.30 -7.71
N GLU A 81 9.23 17.59 -7.24
CA GLU A 81 10.60 18.11 -7.19
C GLU A 81 11.16 18.33 -8.59
N PHE A 82 10.86 17.45 -9.56
CA PHE A 82 11.20 17.64 -10.96
C PHE A 82 10.47 18.84 -11.57
N LYS A 83 9.19 19.05 -11.22
CA LYS A 83 8.39 20.18 -11.70
C LYS A 83 8.91 21.51 -11.17
N LEU A 84 9.28 21.57 -9.89
CA LEU A 84 9.74 22.78 -9.20
C LEU A 84 11.24 23.04 -9.38
N GLY A 85 12.01 22.15 -10.01
CA GLY A 85 13.47 22.26 -10.15
C GLY A 85 14.23 22.08 -8.83
N THR A 86 13.56 21.71 -7.74
CA THR A 86 14.20 21.53 -6.43
C THR A 86 15.07 20.27 -6.33
N ILE A 87 15.09 19.47 -7.37
CA ILE A 87 15.95 18.29 -7.44
C ILE A 87 17.43 18.69 -7.72
N GLU A 88 17.68 19.79 -8.42
CA GLU A 88 19.04 20.25 -8.73
C GLU A 88 19.85 20.58 -7.47
N PRO A 89 19.36 21.38 -6.51
CA PRO A 89 20.03 21.56 -5.23
C PRO A 89 20.26 20.26 -4.47
N LEU A 90 19.34 19.29 -4.59
CA LEU A 90 19.46 17.98 -3.93
C LEU A 90 20.62 17.17 -4.52
N THR A 91 20.89 17.30 -5.82
CA THR A 91 21.98 16.59 -6.51
C THR A 91 23.36 17.21 -6.28
N THR A 92 23.44 18.48 -5.86
CA THR A 92 24.72 19.15 -5.51
C THR A 92 25.21 18.80 -4.09
N VAL A 93 24.32 18.32 -3.21
CA VAL A 93 24.71 17.84 -1.89
C VAL A 93 25.42 16.48 -2.03
N PRO A 94 26.50 16.19 -1.27
CA PRO A 94 27.21 14.91 -1.32
C PRO A 94 26.41 13.78 -0.67
N VAL A 95 25.28 13.40 -1.28
CA VAL A 95 24.38 12.31 -0.91
C VAL A 95 24.34 11.31 -2.06
N ARG A 96 24.35 10.03 -1.73
CA ARG A 96 24.24 8.96 -2.74
C ARG A 96 22.80 8.87 -3.24
N ASP A 97 22.60 8.69 -4.56
CA ASP A 97 21.27 8.66 -5.19
C ASP A 97 20.34 7.61 -4.58
N TRP A 98 20.84 6.44 -4.21
CA TRP A 98 20.05 5.42 -3.54
C TRP A 98 19.52 5.87 -2.16
N GLN A 99 20.24 6.76 -1.44
CA GLN A 99 19.77 7.30 -0.17
C GLN A 99 18.55 8.23 -0.35
N VAL A 100 18.51 8.95 -1.47
CA VAL A 100 17.35 9.79 -1.81
C VAL A 100 16.14 8.93 -2.09
N VAL A 101 16.29 7.91 -2.95
CA VAL A 101 15.19 6.99 -3.30
C VAL A 101 14.64 6.28 -2.05
N LEU A 102 15.52 5.73 -1.22
CA LEU A 102 15.09 5.05 0.01
C LEU A 102 14.49 6.00 1.04
N ALA A 103 15.01 7.23 1.18
CA ALA A 103 14.43 8.20 2.12
C ALA A 103 12.99 8.56 1.72
N LYS A 104 12.73 8.75 0.43
CA LYS A 104 11.38 9.02 -0.10
C LYS A 104 10.46 7.82 0.06
N PHE A 105 10.91 6.63 -0.28
CA PHE A 105 10.15 5.40 -0.11
C PHE A 105 9.77 5.15 1.36
N PHE A 106 10.74 5.22 2.28
CA PHE A 106 10.47 5.03 3.71
C PHE A 106 9.63 6.17 4.30
N GLY A 107 9.77 7.40 3.80
CA GLY A 107 8.90 8.52 4.17
C GLY A 107 7.43 8.25 3.81
N ALA A 108 7.18 7.76 2.60
CA ALA A 108 5.86 7.35 2.13
C ALA A 108 5.33 6.14 2.94
N LEU A 109 6.19 5.17 3.25
CA LEU A 109 5.83 3.99 4.02
C LEU A 109 5.40 4.35 5.44
N VAL A 110 6.10 5.27 6.11
CA VAL A 110 5.71 5.77 7.44
C VAL A 110 4.34 6.43 7.39
N PHE A 111 4.09 7.28 6.40
CA PHE A 111 2.78 7.90 6.23
C PHE A 111 1.69 6.86 5.98
N TYR A 112 1.95 5.85 5.15
CA TYR A 112 1.05 4.73 4.91
C TYR A 112 0.75 3.94 6.20
N ILE A 113 1.76 3.62 7.01
CA ILE A 113 1.56 2.94 8.30
C ILE A 113 0.65 3.79 9.22
N ILE A 114 0.88 5.10 9.28
CA ILE A 114 0.07 6.01 10.10
C ILE A 114 -1.39 6.02 9.67
N LEU A 115 -1.69 5.89 8.36
CA LEU A 115 -3.06 5.76 7.87
C LEU A 115 -3.80 4.55 8.46
N TRP A 116 -3.09 3.44 8.73
CA TRP A 116 -3.69 2.22 9.24
C TRP A 116 -3.81 2.16 10.77
N ILE A 117 -3.10 3.01 11.51
CA ILE A 117 -3.20 3.02 13.00
C ILE A 117 -4.64 3.19 13.50
N PRO A 118 -5.48 4.10 12.94
CA PRO A 118 -6.85 4.26 13.41
C PRO A 118 -7.73 3.01 13.23
N THR A 119 -7.44 2.16 12.25
CA THR A 119 -8.21 0.92 12.05
C THR A 119 -8.04 -0.07 13.19
N LEU A 120 -6.90 -0.03 13.89
CA LEU A 120 -6.70 -0.81 15.11
C LEU A 120 -7.70 -0.43 16.20
N LEU A 121 -8.10 0.84 16.26
CA LEU A 121 -9.11 1.31 17.23
C LEU A 121 -10.49 0.73 16.91
N TYR A 122 -10.85 0.57 15.62
CA TYR A 122 -12.12 -0.05 15.25
C TYR A 122 -12.23 -1.47 15.81
N PHE A 123 -11.19 -2.28 15.61
CA PHE A 123 -11.14 -3.63 16.14
C PHE A 123 -11.09 -3.67 17.67
N ALA A 124 -10.33 -2.77 18.30
CA ALA A 124 -10.24 -2.69 19.76
C ALA A 124 -11.61 -2.33 20.40
N ILE A 125 -12.35 -1.40 19.80
CA ILE A 125 -13.70 -1.04 20.24
C ILE A 125 -14.64 -2.21 20.06
N PHE A 126 -14.62 -2.88 18.90
CA PHE A 126 -15.46 -4.04 18.62
C PHE A 126 -15.26 -5.14 19.66
N LEU A 127 -14.02 -5.49 19.97
CA LEU A 127 -13.67 -6.49 20.98
C LEU A 127 -14.19 -6.14 22.37
N LYS A 128 -14.07 -4.86 22.75
CA LYS A 128 -14.54 -4.38 24.06
C LYS A 128 -16.07 -4.41 24.19
N VAL A 129 -16.78 -4.19 23.08
CA VAL A 129 -18.26 -4.16 23.06
C VAL A 129 -18.85 -5.57 23.03
N THR A 130 -18.29 -6.46 22.22
CA THR A 130 -18.82 -7.81 22.03
C THR A 130 -18.45 -8.77 23.16
N ASN A 131 -17.34 -8.51 23.90
CA ASN A 131 -16.80 -9.40 24.93
C ASN A 131 -16.60 -10.86 24.48
N GLU A 132 -16.51 -11.12 23.18
CA GLU A 132 -16.33 -12.47 22.63
C GLU A 132 -14.86 -12.75 22.29
N PRO A 133 -14.12 -13.53 23.11
CA PRO A 133 -12.75 -13.93 22.80
C PRO A 133 -12.64 -14.82 21.55
N ALA A 134 -13.71 -15.56 21.23
CA ALA A 134 -13.74 -16.49 20.09
C ALA A 134 -13.65 -15.80 18.71
N ALA A 135 -14.11 -14.54 18.63
CA ALA A 135 -13.98 -13.73 17.42
C ALA A 135 -12.56 -13.14 17.25
N HIS A 136 -11.65 -13.41 18.18
CA HIS A 136 -10.35 -12.77 18.28
C HIS A 136 -9.21 -13.77 18.13
N SER A 137 -8.64 -13.81 16.95
CA SER A 137 -7.37 -14.53 16.71
C SER A 137 -6.24 -13.53 16.58
N ALA A 138 -5.33 -13.47 17.57
CA ALA A 138 -4.14 -12.62 17.50
C ALA A 138 -3.30 -12.91 16.25
N GLY A 139 -3.26 -14.17 15.80
CA GLY A 139 -2.60 -14.58 14.56
C GLY A 139 -3.25 -13.97 13.31
N ALA A 140 -4.58 -13.88 13.27
CA ALA A 140 -5.32 -13.27 12.16
C ALA A 140 -5.05 -11.76 12.07
N TYR A 141 -5.00 -11.04 13.20
CA TYR A 141 -4.63 -9.62 13.21
C TYR A 141 -3.19 -9.42 12.74
N ALA A 142 -2.23 -10.14 13.34
CA ALA A 142 -0.83 -10.03 12.96
C ALA A 142 -0.62 -10.38 11.48
N GLY A 143 -1.27 -11.43 10.98
CA GLY A 143 -1.26 -11.82 9.58
C GLY A 143 -1.81 -10.72 8.67
N SER A 144 -3.00 -10.20 8.95
CA SER A 144 -3.64 -9.16 8.13
C SER A 144 -2.78 -7.90 8.02
N TYR A 145 -2.27 -7.39 9.15
CA TYR A 145 -1.42 -6.19 9.14
C TYR A 145 -0.03 -6.44 8.55
N LEU A 146 0.52 -7.65 8.69
CA LEU A 146 1.74 -8.04 7.99
C LEU A 146 1.53 -8.04 6.47
N MET A 147 0.44 -8.67 6.00
CA MET A 147 0.11 -8.71 4.58
C MET A 147 -0.14 -7.30 4.02
N LEU A 148 -0.83 -6.47 4.78
CA LEU A 148 -1.09 -5.08 4.47
C LEU A 148 0.22 -4.29 4.31
N LEU A 149 1.20 -4.50 5.19
CA LEU A 149 2.52 -3.88 5.09
C LEU A 149 3.26 -4.34 3.83
N LEU A 150 3.24 -5.65 3.52
CA LEU A 150 3.90 -6.22 2.35
C LEU A 150 3.31 -5.68 1.04
N LEU A 151 1.98 -5.69 0.90
CA LEU A 151 1.27 -5.09 -0.23
C LEU A 151 1.56 -3.60 -0.34
N GLY A 152 1.55 -2.90 0.81
CA GLY A 152 1.85 -1.47 0.89
C GLY A 152 3.24 -1.14 0.38
N MET A 153 4.26 -1.89 0.81
CA MET A 153 5.63 -1.72 0.32
C MET A 153 5.72 -1.89 -1.20
N PHE A 154 5.09 -2.92 -1.73
CA PHE A 154 5.11 -3.20 -3.17
C PHE A 154 4.40 -2.09 -3.97
N TYR A 155 3.18 -1.71 -3.60
CA TYR A 155 2.43 -0.70 -4.33
C TYR A 155 3.03 0.71 -4.18
N LEU A 156 3.60 1.05 -3.03
CA LEU A 156 4.38 2.28 -2.87
C LEU A 156 5.63 2.29 -3.77
N SER A 157 6.30 1.16 -3.95
CA SER A 157 7.46 1.08 -4.84
C SER A 157 7.11 1.27 -6.32
N ILE A 158 5.94 0.77 -6.76
CA ILE A 158 5.38 1.06 -8.10
C ILE A 158 5.12 2.57 -8.24
N GLY A 159 4.49 3.18 -7.23
CA GLY A 159 4.24 4.61 -7.22
C GLY A 159 5.51 5.46 -7.20
N CYS A 160 6.58 5.02 -6.54
CA CYS A 160 7.89 5.67 -6.63
C CYS A 160 8.44 5.63 -8.06
N LEU A 161 8.35 4.47 -8.72
CA LEU A 161 8.79 4.31 -10.10
C LEU A 161 7.99 5.22 -11.06
N THR A 162 6.68 5.24 -10.96
CA THR A 162 5.85 6.09 -11.83
C THR A 162 6.10 7.57 -11.58
N SER A 163 6.30 7.97 -10.32
CA SER A 163 6.59 9.36 -9.96
C SER A 163 7.95 9.83 -10.49
N VAL A 164 8.97 8.95 -10.53
CA VAL A 164 10.28 9.31 -11.09
C VAL A 164 10.25 9.41 -12.62
N LEU A 165 9.32 8.76 -13.31
CA LEU A 165 9.23 8.77 -14.78
C LEU A 165 8.58 10.02 -15.38
N THR A 166 7.93 10.88 -14.59
CA THR A 166 7.23 12.06 -15.08
C THR A 166 7.55 13.33 -14.26
N ARG A 167 7.29 14.50 -14.84
CA ARG A 167 7.36 15.81 -14.15
C ARG A 167 5.97 16.30 -13.74
N ASN A 168 4.91 15.57 -14.08
CA ASN A 168 3.53 15.95 -13.78
C ASN A 168 2.94 14.98 -12.75
N GLN A 169 2.51 15.51 -11.61
CA GLN A 169 1.93 14.73 -10.51
C GLN A 169 0.66 13.96 -10.94
N ILE A 170 -0.19 14.59 -11.78
CA ILE A 170 -1.44 13.97 -12.24
C ILE A 170 -1.12 12.78 -13.15
N ILE A 171 -0.16 12.92 -14.06
CA ILE A 171 0.28 11.84 -14.94
C ILE A 171 0.89 10.71 -14.10
N ALA A 172 1.72 11.04 -13.09
CA ALA A 172 2.26 10.04 -12.16
C ALA A 172 1.16 9.26 -11.45
N ALA A 173 0.13 9.95 -10.95
CA ALA A 173 -1.01 9.33 -10.29
C ALA A 173 -1.79 8.41 -11.22
N ILE A 174 -2.08 8.85 -12.46
CA ILE A 174 -2.80 8.03 -13.45
C ILE A 174 -2.02 6.77 -13.81
N ILE A 175 -0.72 6.88 -14.09
CA ILE A 175 0.11 5.72 -14.45
C ILE A 175 0.20 4.75 -13.26
N SER A 176 0.40 5.27 -12.04
CA SER A 176 0.42 4.46 -10.82
C SER A 176 -0.92 3.75 -10.61
N PHE A 177 -2.03 4.47 -10.72
CA PHE A 177 -3.38 3.92 -10.60
C PHE A 177 -3.63 2.81 -11.62
N CYS A 178 -3.31 3.06 -12.90
CA CYS A 178 -3.47 2.05 -13.96
C CYS A 178 -2.61 0.80 -13.70
N ALA A 179 -1.35 0.97 -13.29
CA ALA A 179 -0.46 -0.15 -13.02
C ALA A 179 -0.94 -0.99 -11.82
N ILE A 180 -1.34 -0.35 -10.72
CA ILE A 180 -1.85 -1.04 -9.52
C ILE A 180 -3.18 -1.73 -9.81
N THR A 181 -4.09 -1.03 -10.51
CA THR A 181 -5.40 -1.57 -10.90
C THR A 181 -5.25 -2.78 -11.82
N LEU A 182 -4.33 -2.71 -12.79
CA LEU A 182 -4.06 -3.84 -13.70
C LEU A 182 -3.55 -5.05 -12.92
N LEU A 183 -2.62 -4.87 -11.99
CA LEU A 183 -2.13 -5.96 -11.13
C LEU A 183 -3.24 -6.53 -10.24
N PHE A 184 -4.12 -5.69 -9.71
CA PHE A 184 -5.28 -6.11 -8.93
C PHE A 184 -6.25 -6.95 -9.76
N PHE A 185 -6.59 -6.49 -10.98
CA PHE A 185 -7.45 -7.23 -11.89
C PHE A 185 -6.83 -8.54 -12.38
N LEU A 186 -5.52 -8.61 -12.59
CA LEU A 186 -4.84 -9.88 -12.90
C LEU A 186 -5.11 -10.94 -11.82
N GLY A 187 -5.10 -10.55 -10.54
CA GLY A 187 -5.48 -11.45 -9.45
C GLY A 187 -6.96 -11.85 -9.43
N LEU A 188 -7.86 -11.01 -9.98
CA LEU A 188 -9.29 -11.30 -10.08
C LEU A 188 -9.64 -12.24 -11.24
N VAL A 189 -8.84 -12.31 -12.28
CA VAL A 189 -9.11 -13.11 -13.49
C VAL A 189 -9.39 -14.57 -13.15
N GLN A 190 -8.70 -15.14 -12.16
CA GLN A 190 -8.91 -16.52 -11.71
C GLN A 190 -10.34 -16.80 -11.20
N PHE A 191 -11.05 -15.78 -10.68
CA PHE A 191 -12.42 -15.90 -10.19
C PHE A 191 -13.47 -15.75 -11.30
N ILE A 192 -13.08 -15.12 -12.41
CA ILE A 192 -13.97 -14.83 -13.55
C ILE A 192 -13.91 -15.96 -14.57
N LEU A 193 -12.72 -16.50 -14.82
CA LEU A 193 -12.50 -17.56 -15.80
C LEU A 193 -12.70 -18.94 -15.15
N LEU A 194 -13.90 -19.51 -15.32
CA LEU A 194 -14.26 -20.82 -14.74
C LEU A 194 -13.63 -22.02 -15.47
N ASP A 195 -13.33 -21.86 -16.76
CA ASP A 195 -12.85 -22.94 -17.68
C ASP A 195 -11.33 -22.92 -17.89
N VAL A 196 -10.55 -22.32 -17.00
CA VAL A 196 -9.08 -22.28 -17.12
C VAL A 196 -8.47 -23.55 -16.56
N SER A 197 -7.39 -24.06 -17.21
CA SER A 197 -6.63 -25.20 -16.70
C SER A 197 -6.13 -24.95 -15.26
N SER A 198 -6.02 -26.02 -14.47
CA SER A 198 -5.54 -25.94 -13.08
C SER A 198 -4.21 -25.20 -12.97
N GLU A 199 -3.27 -25.46 -13.88
CA GLU A 199 -1.94 -24.83 -13.91
C GLU A 199 -2.04 -23.29 -14.10
N THR A 200 -2.92 -22.84 -14.99
CA THR A 200 -3.11 -21.39 -15.24
C THR A 200 -3.79 -20.71 -14.04
N ARG A 201 -4.72 -21.41 -13.38
CA ARG A 201 -5.37 -20.92 -12.16
C ARG A 201 -4.36 -20.78 -11.03
N ASP A 202 -3.46 -21.76 -10.85
CA ASP A 202 -2.42 -21.72 -9.81
C ASP A 202 -1.43 -20.57 -10.07
N LEU A 203 -1.06 -20.31 -11.33
CA LEU A 203 -0.22 -19.16 -11.71
C LEU A 203 -0.91 -17.83 -11.45
N LEU A 204 -2.19 -17.68 -11.78
CA LEU A 204 -2.96 -16.47 -11.49
C LEU A 204 -3.16 -16.25 -9.99
N GLY A 205 -3.42 -17.32 -9.25
CA GLY A 205 -3.52 -17.32 -7.78
C GLY A 205 -2.24 -16.82 -7.12
N TYR A 206 -1.07 -17.18 -7.67
CA TYR A 206 0.22 -16.73 -7.16
C TYR A 206 0.41 -15.20 -7.19
N PHE A 207 -0.34 -14.48 -8.01
CA PHE A 207 -0.32 -13.00 -8.07
C PHE A 207 -1.57 -12.37 -7.43
N SER A 208 -2.49 -13.17 -6.89
CA SER A 208 -3.74 -12.66 -6.34
C SER A 208 -3.56 -12.04 -4.96
N ALA A 209 -3.57 -10.71 -4.91
CA ALA A 209 -3.51 -9.97 -3.65
C ALA A 209 -4.70 -10.29 -2.72
N ILE A 210 -5.88 -10.56 -3.29
CA ILE A 210 -7.10 -10.90 -2.55
C ILE A 210 -6.95 -12.26 -1.86
N GLU A 211 -6.45 -13.26 -2.56
CA GLU A 211 -6.25 -14.60 -2.00
C GLU A 211 -5.22 -14.58 -0.88
N HIS A 212 -4.11 -13.87 -1.09
CA HIS A 212 -3.09 -13.70 -0.06
C HIS A 212 -3.65 -12.98 1.18
N MET A 213 -4.41 -11.90 1.00
CA MET A 213 -5.06 -11.20 2.11
C MET A 213 -6.06 -12.11 2.83
N GLY A 214 -6.88 -12.88 2.09
CA GLY A 214 -7.82 -13.86 2.65
C GLY A 214 -7.13 -14.93 3.49
N THR A 215 -5.99 -15.46 3.04
CA THR A 215 -5.21 -16.46 3.77
C THR A 215 -4.61 -15.89 5.06
N PHE A 216 -4.00 -14.71 4.97
CA PHE A 216 -3.40 -14.04 6.12
C PHE A 216 -4.44 -13.55 7.13
N SER A 217 -5.63 -13.13 6.68
CA SER A 217 -6.74 -12.72 7.56
C SER A 217 -7.36 -13.86 8.34
N ARG A 218 -7.14 -15.11 7.93
CA ARG A 218 -7.46 -16.33 8.68
C ARG A 218 -6.36 -16.75 9.66
N GLY A 219 -5.25 -16.02 9.69
CA GLY A 219 -4.10 -16.31 10.56
C GLY A 219 -3.13 -17.35 10.01
N VAL A 220 -3.27 -17.74 8.74
CA VAL A 220 -2.33 -18.64 8.07
C VAL A 220 -1.26 -17.80 7.38
N ILE A 221 -0.02 -17.87 7.90
CA ILE A 221 1.11 -17.11 7.33
C ILE A 221 1.84 -18.02 6.34
N ASP A 222 1.69 -17.74 5.05
CA ASP A 222 2.47 -18.37 3.99
C ASP A 222 3.72 -17.53 3.67
N THR A 223 4.85 -18.20 3.51
CA THR A 223 6.12 -17.55 3.17
C THR A 223 6.21 -17.13 1.70
N ARG A 224 5.43 -17.73 0.81
CA ARG A 224 5.45 -17.45 -0.64
C ARG A 224 5.08 -16.00 -0.95
N PRO A 225 3.95 -15.44 -0.46
CA PRO A 225 3.63 -14.03 -0.64
C PRO A 225 4.66 -13.09 -0.03
N ILE A 226 5.27 -13.45 1.11
CA ILE A 226 6.31 -12.64 1.74
C ILE A 226 7.50 -12.45 0.80
N VAL A 227 8.02 -13.57 0.27
CA VAL A 227 9.15 -13.54 -0.67
C VAL A 227 8.77 -12.78 -1.95
N LEU A 228 7.57 -13.01 -2.48
CA LEU A 228 7.07 -12.34 -3.68
C LEU A 228 7.07 -10.81 -3.51
N TYR A 229 6.38 -10.30 -2.48
CA TYR A 229 6.23 -8.85 -2.31
C TYR A 229 7.54 -8.15 -1.94
N VAL A 230 8.38 -8.79 -1.13
CA VAL A 230 9.71 -8.24 -0.79
C VAL A 230 10.60 -8.19 -2.04
N SER A 231 10.69 -9.27 -2.82
CA SER A 231 11.50 -9.31 -4.04
C SER A 231 11.02 -8.30 -5.08
N MET A 232 9.70 -8.22 -5.32
CA MET A 232 9.11 -7.24 -6.24
C MET A 232 9.34 -5.80 -5.79
N THR A 233 9.26 -5.51 -4.48
CA THR A 233 9.58 -4.20 -3.93
C THR A 233 11.04 -3.82 -4.22
N ILE A 234 11.99 -4.74 -4.00
CA ILE A 234 13.41 -4.51 -4.28
C ILE A 234 13.63 -4.24 -5.78
N VAL A 235 13.01 -5.03 -6.66
CA VAL A 235 13.10 -4.84 -8.11
C VAL A 235 12.57 -3.47 -8.51
N MET A 236 11.40 -3.07 -8.04
CA MET A 236 10.81 -1.75 -8.36
C MET A 236 11.66 -0.59 -7.83
N LEU A 237 12.24 -0.72 -6.63
CA LEU A 237 13.14 0.31 -6.09
C LEU A 237 14.45 0.40 -6.85
N THR A 238 15.00 -0.73 -7.33
CA THR A 238 16.21 -0.71 -8.20
C THR A 238 15.92 -0.05 -9.54
N LEU A 239 14.78 -0.33 -10.15
CA LEU A 239 14.32 0.35 -11.37
C LEU A 239 14.09 1.86 -11.12
N THR A 240 13.52 2.23 -9.98
CA THR A 240 13.36 3.62 -9.57
C THR A 240 14.71 4.33 -9.46
N HIS A 241 15.69 3.67 -8.85
CA HIS A 241 17.04 4.20 -8.73
C HIS A 241 17.72 4.40 -10.10
N GLN A 242 17.63 3.43 -11.01
CA GLN A 242 18.16 3.55 -12.38
C GLN A 242 17.48 4.67 -13.17
N ALA A 243 16.14 4.77 -13.06
CA ALA A 243 15.37 5.85 -13.69
C ALA A 243 15.76 7.23 -13.12
N PHE A 244 16.00 7.32 -11.82
CA PHE A 244 16.46 8.54 -11.17
C PHE A 244 17.86 8.95 -11.68
N GLN A 245 18.80 8.03 -11.76
CA GLN A 245 20.14 8.28 -12.31
C GLN A 245 20.08 8.73 -13.77
N SER A 246 19.33 8.03 -14.62
CA SER A 246 19.22 8.37 -16.05
C SER A 246 18.66 9.77 -16.28
N ARG A 247 17.78 10.25 -15.42
CA ARG A 247 17.23 11.61 -15.47
C ARG A 247 18.22 12.67 -15.01
N LYS A 248 18.99 12.37 -13.97
CA LYS A 248 20.05 13.26 -13.48
C LYS A 248 21.10 13.56 -14.56
N TRP A 249 21.40 12.63 -15.45
CA TRP A 249 22.33 12.82 -16.56
C TRP A 249 21.77 13.63 -17.73
N ARG A 250 20.46 13.89 -17.75
CA ARG A 250 19.76 14.67 -18.80
C ARG A 250 19.33 16.08 -18.35
N LEU A 251 19.63 16.44 -17.11
CA LEU A 251 19.50 17.78 -16.55
C LEU A 251 20.79 18.55 -16.71
#